data_f14f56deba2545e79c725ef46accd169
#
_entry.id   f14f56deba2545e79c725ef46accd169
#
_cell.length_a   1.000
_cell.length_b   1.000
_cell.length_c   1.000
_cell.angle_alpha   90.00
_cell.angle_beta   90.00
_cell.angle_gamma   90.00
#
_symmetry.space_group_name_H-M   'P 1'
#
loop_
_entity.id
_entity.type
_entity.pdbx_description
1 polymer ?
#
loop_
_entity_poly.entity_id
_entity_poly.type
_entity_poly.pdbx_seq_one_letter_code
_entity_poly.pdbx_strand_id
1 'polypeptide(L)'
;MKVCIAEKPSVAREIADVLGATERKNGYIEGNGYQVTWTFGHLCTLKEPHDYAQEWKRWALSSLPMVPPRFGIKLISNPTYEQQFKVIESLMQNADMIINCGDAGQEGELIQRWVMQKAGAKCPVYRLWISSLTEEAIRDGFQQLKEQTEFNKLYEAGLSRAIGDWLLGMNATRLYTLRYLSLIHISEPTRRS
;
A
#
# COMPACT_ATOMS: atom_id res chain seq x y z
N MET A 1 20.27 9.69 -8.34
CA MET A 1 19.07 10.53 -8.09
C MET A 1 18.41 10.12 -6.79
N LYS A 2 17.87 11.08 -6.03
CA LYS A 2 17.08 10.81 -4.82
C LYS A 2 15.60 10.69 -5.21
N VAL A 3 14.97 9.58 -4.87
CA VAL A 3 13.56 9.33 -5.19
C VAL A 3 12.71 9.54 -3.94
N CYS A 4 11.78 10.49 -3.99
CA CYS A 4 10.77 10.70 -2.95
C CYS A 4 9.47 10.00 -3.38
N ILE A 5 8.84 9.23 -2.49
CA ILE A 5 7.54 8.62 -2.74
C ILE A 5 6.52 9.11 -1.72
N ALA A 6 5.49 9.82 -2.19
CA ALA A 6 4.38 10.32 -1.40
C ALA A 6 3.16 9.41 -1.53
N GLU A 7 2.20 9.53 -0.60
CA GLU A 7 0.98 8.71 -0.62
C GLU A 7 -0.05 9.18 -1.65
N LYS A 8 0.00 10.47 -2.02
CA LYS A 8 -0.98 11.10 -2.91
C LYS A 8 -0.31 12.10 -3.84
N PRO A 9 -0.87 12.33 -5.05
CA PRO A 9 -0.33 13.31 -6.01
C PRO A 9 -0.27 14.75 -5.45
N SER A 10 -1.20 15.14 -4.58
CA SER A 10 -1.20 16.47 -3.96
C SER A 10 0.01 16.67 -3.06
N VAL A 11 0.27 15.70 -2.18
CA VAL A 11 1.43 15.71 -1.27
C VAL A 11 2.75 15.71 -2.05
N ALA A 12 2.82 14.92 -3.13
CA ALA A 12 4.00 14.90 -4.01
C ALA A 12 4.29 16.27 -4.61
N ARG A 13 3.26 17.01 -5.03
CA ARG A 13 3.43 18.37 -5.58
C ARG A 13 3.98 19.34 -4.53
N GLU A 14 3.42 19.36 -3.34
CA GLU A 14 3.89 20.23 -2.25
C GLU A 14 5.35 19.92 -1.89
N ILE A 15 5.72 18.64 -1.81
CA ILE A 15 7.11 18.23 -1.58
C ILE A 15 8.01 18.65 -2.73
N ALA A 16 7.59 18.45 -3.98
CA ALA A 16 8.35 18.83 -5.16
C ALA A 16 8.61 20.34 -5.22
N ASP A 17 7.60 21.15 -4.94
CA ASP A 17 7.69 22.60 -4.91
C ASP A 17 8.72 23.07 -3.88
N VAL A 18 8.69 22.51 -2.66
CA VAL A 18 9.65 22.83 -1.61
C VAL A 18 11.07 22.40 -1.95
N LEU A 19 11.24 21.28 -2.65
CA LEU A 19 12.55 20.76 -3.08
C LEU A 19 13.08 21.46 -4.35
N GLY A 20 12.28 22.29 -5.01
CA GLY A 20 12.63 22.95 -6.27
C GLY A 20 12.60 21.99 -7.46
N ALA A 21 11.85 20.91 -7.39
CA ALA A 21 11.60 20.02 -8.51
C ALA A 21 10.40 20.57 -9.30
N THR A 22 10.61 21.01 -10.52
CA THR A 22 9.61 21.73 -11.33
C THR A 22 9.22 21.05 -12.62
N GLU A 23 10.04 20.12 -13.10
CA GLU A 23 9.81 19.43 -14.37
C GLU A 23 8.81 18.30 -14.22
N ARG A 24 7.61 18.49 -14.74
CA ARG A 24 6.54 17.48 -14.67
C ARG A 24 6.73 16.40 -15.73
N LYS A 25 6.78 15.16 -15.29
CA LYS A 25 6.83 13.94 -16.09
C LYS A 25 5.57 13.12 -15.90
N ASN A 26 5.43 12.08 -16.70
CA ASN A 26 4.33 11.12 -16.49
C ASN A 26 4.58 10.29 -15.23
N GLY A 27 3.78 10.55 -14.18
CA GLY A 27 3.84 9.81 -12.90
C GLY A 27 4.88 10.31 -11.90
N TYR A 28 5.62 11.39 -12.16
CA TYR A 28 6.56 12.01 -11.23
C TYR A 28 6.90 13.44 -11.59
N ILE A 29 7.58 14.15 -10.69
CA ILE A 29 8.11 15.51 -10.90
C ILE A 29 9.61 15.45 -10.63
N GLU A 30 10.41 16.07 -11.52
CA GLU A 30 11.87 16.01 -11.43
C GLU A 30 12.48 17.40 -11.32
N GLY A 31 13.60 17.49 -10.63
CA GLY A 31 14.41 18.72 -10.53
C GLY A 31 15.27 18.73 -9.28
N ASN A 32 16.30 19.55 -9.29
CA ASN A 32 17.21 19.78 -8.18
C ASN A 32 17.80 18.49 -7.56
N GLY A 33 18.01 17.44 -8.37
CA GLY A 33 18.55 16.15 -7.91
C GLY A 33 17.53 15.21 -7.29
N TYR A 34 16.23 15.56 -7.31
CA TYR A 34 15.12 14.77 -6.82
C TYR A 34 14.17 14.32 -7.92
N GLN A 35 13.57 13.16 -7.71
CA GLN A 35 12.43 12.65 -8.46
C GLN A 35 11.34 12.37 -7.45
N VAL A 36 10.23 13.11 -7.52
CA VAL A 36 9.11 13.01 -6.57
C VAL A 36 7.95 12.31 -7.25
N THR A 37 7.68 11.09 -6.83
CA THR A 37 6.58 10.26 -7.32
C THR A 37 5.54 10.05 -6.22
N TRP A 38 4.45 9.36 -6.53
CA TRP A 38 3.33 9.15 -5.61
C TRP A 38 2.62 7.82 -5.83
N THR A 39 1.90 7.40 -4.82
CA THR A 39 0.88 6.37 -4.92
C THR A 39 -0.52 7.01 -4.99
N PHE A 40 -1.56 6.21 -5.10
CA PHE A 40 -2.97 6.64 -5.00
C PHE A 40 -3.61 6.03 -3.75
N GLY A 41 -2.93 6.13 -2.61
CA GLY A 41 -3.16 5.29 -1.46
C GLY A 41 -2.61 3.89 -1.72
N HIS A 42 -3.35 2.84 -1.41
CA HIS A 42 -2.92 1.46 -1.64
C HIS A 42 -2.79 1.13 -3.13
N LEU A 43 -1.57 0.86 -3.61
CA LEU A 43 -1.30 0.20 -4.88
C LEU A 43 -1.16 -1.32 -4.71
N CYS A 44 -0.78 -1.76 -3.53
CA CYS A 44 -0.64 -3.17 -3.19
C CYS A 44 -1.67 -3.60 -2.15
N THR A 45 -2.01 -4.89 -2.17
CA THR A 45 -2.88 -5.54 -1.20
C THR A 45 -2.32 -6.91 -0.83
N LEU A 46 -2.79 -7.51 0.26
CA LEU A 46 -2.54 -8.91 0.52
C LEU A 46 -3.13 -9.78 -0.59
N LYS A 47 -2.49 -10.90 -0.90
CA LYS A 47 -3.02 -11.89 -1.84
C LYS A 47 -4.39 -12.39 -1.39
N GLU A 48 -5.23 -12.72 -2.34
CA GLU A 48 -6.55 -13.30 -2.08
C GLU A 48 -6.46 -14.80 -1.79
N PRO A 49 -7.49 -15.41 -1.19
CA PRO A 49 -7.46 -16.83 -0.86
C PRO A 49 -7.05 -17.73 -2.02
N HIS A 50 -7.57 -17.48 -3.23
CA HIS A 50 -7.25 -18.29 -4.41
C HIS A 50 -5.82 -18.09 -4.96
N ASP A 51 -5.12 -17.05 -4.54
CA ASP A 51 -3.70 -16.85 -4.86
C ASP A 51 -2.79 -17.79 -4.04
N TYR A 52 -3.30 -18.37 -2.96
CA TYR A 52 -2.58 -19.33 -2.10
C TYR A 52 -2.94 -20.78 -2.44
N ALA A 53 -4.23 -21.06 -2.64
CA ALA A 53 -4.71 -22.42 -2.91
C ALA A 53 -5.95 -22.38 -3.81
N GLN A 54 -5.95 -23.20 -4.87
CA GLN A 54 -7.05 -23.22 -5.85
C GLN A 54 -8.40 -23.63 -5.23
N GLU A 55 -8.37 -24.53 -4.26
CA GLU A 55 -9.56 -24.95 -3.52
C GLU A 55 -10.22 -23.79 -2.76
N TRP A 56 -9.46 -22.75 -2.40
CA TRP A 56 -10.00 -21.55 -1.74
C TRP A 56 -10.70 -20.58 -2.69
N LYS A 57 -10.66 -20.84 -4.00
CA LYS A 57 -11.48 -20.11 -4.98
C LYS A 57 -12.96 -20.40 -4.80
N ARG A 58 -13.28 -21.65 -4.49
CA ARG A 58 -14.66 -22.09 -4.25
C ARG A 58 -15.02 -21.91 -2.78
N TRP A 59 -16.18 -21.32 -2.54
CA TRP A 59 -16.67 -21.15 -1.18
C TRP A 59 -17.27 -22.46 -0.68
N ALA A 60 -16.66 -23.08 0.30
CA ALA A 60 -17.09 -24.30 0.94
C ALA A 60 -16.73 -24.30 2.42
N LEU A 61 -17.60 -24.85 3.28
CA LEU A 61 -17.32 -24.96 4.72
C LEU A 61 -16.09 -25.81 4.99
N SER A 62 -15.83 -26.82 4.15
CA SER A 62 -14.65 -27.69 4.28
C SER A 62 -13.31 -26.99 4.01
N SER A 63 -13.34 -25.81 3.40
CA SER A 63 -12.11 -25.00 3.16
C SER A 63 -11.80 -24.02 4.29
N LEU A 64 -12.61 -23.96 5.32
CA LEU A 64 -12.44 -23.08 6.48
C LEU A 64 -11.80 -23.85 7.67
N PRO A 65 -10.94 -23.20 8.45
CA PRO A 65 -10.43 -21.84 8.27
C PRO A 65 -9.33 -21.78 7.20
N MET A 66 -9.33 -20.68 6.41
CA MET A 66 -8.25 -20.38 5.48
C MET A 66 -7.15 -19.62 6.21
N VAL A 67 -6.02 -20.27 6.42
CA VAL A 67 -4.84 -19.70 7.09
C VAL A 67 -3.63 -19.94 6.20
N PRO A 68 -3.19 -18.94 5.41
CA PRO A 68 -1.98 -19.09 4.60
C PRO A 68 -0.75 -19.33 5.49
N PRO A 69 0.17 -20.20 5.11
CA PRO A 69 1.41 -20.44 5.87
C PRO A 69 2.33 -19.21 5.86
N ARG A 70 2.19 -18.35 4.84
CA ARG A 70 2.91 -17.10 4.69
C ARG A 70 2.07 -16.12 3.88
N PHE A 71 1.89 -14.91 4.39
CA PHE A 71 1.20 -13.85 3.66
C PHE A 71 2.10 -13.23 2.60
N GLY A 72 1.53 -12.98 1.42
CA GLY A 72 2.17 -12.29 0.31
C GLY A 72 1.36 -11.08 -0.13
N ILE A 73 2.02 -10.18 -0.84
CA ILE A 73 1.40 -8.99 -1.42
C ILE A 73 1.26 -9.13 -2.94
N LYS A 74 0.25 -8.48 -3.49
CA LYS A 74 0.06 -8.32 -4.93
C LYS A 74 -0.33 -6.88 -5.27
N LEU A 75 -0.07 -6.49 -6.51
CA LEU A 75 -0.55 -5.22 -7.05
C LEU A 75 -2.07 -5.32 -7.22
N ILE A 76 -2.77 -4.24 -6.89
CA ILE A 76 -4.21 -4.13 -7.16
C ILE A 76 -4.41 -4.05 -8.66
N SER A 77 -5.27 -4.92 -9.21
CA SER A 77 -5.56 -4.98 -10.64
C SER A 77 -6.40 -3.76 -11.07
N ASN A 78 -5.69 -2.71 -11.47
CA ASN A 78 -6.25 -1.47 -11.97
C ASN A 78 -5.24 -0.87 -12.97
N PRO A 79 -5.64 -0.58 -14.23
CA PRO A 79 -4.72 -0.08 -15.26
C PRO A 79 -3.94 1.18 -14.85
N THR A 80 -4.61 2.11 -14.15
CA THR A 80 -3.96 3.34 -13.66
C THR A 80 -2.91 3.04 -12.59
N TYR A 81 -3.22 2.10 -11.67
CA TYR A 81 -2.28 1.69 -10.62
C TYR A 81 -1.08 0.94 -11.20
N GLU A 82 -1.32 0.07 -12.16
CA GLU A 82 -0.26 -0.68 -12.86
C GLU A 82 0.67 0.25 -13.63
N GLN A 83 0.12 1.26 -14.31
CA GLN A 83 0.92 2.26 -15.01
C GLN A 83 1.77 3.07 -14.04
N GLN A 84 1.20 3.56 -12.95
CA GLN A 84 1.92 4.32 -11.94
C GLN A 84 2.98 3.46 -11.24
N PHE A 85 2.65 2.20 -10.95
CA PHE A 85 3.61 1.28 -10.34
C PHE A 85 4.84 1.04 -11.22
N LYS A 86 4.68 0.90 -12.54
CA LYS A 86 5.81 0.79 -13.48
C LYS A 86 6.73 2.00 -13.44
N VAL A 87 6.16 3.21 -13.30
CA VAL A 87 6.96 4.43 -13.11
C VAL A 87 7.75 4.35 -11.80
N ILE A 88 7.07 4.06 -10.69
CA ILE A 88 7.71 3.92 -9.37
C ILE A 88 8.83 2.87 -9.41
N GLU A 89 8.57 1.70 -9.96
CA GLU A 89 9.53 0.61 -10.10
C GLU A 89 10.77 1.05 -10.86
N SER A 90 10.60 1.70 -12.02
CA SER A 90 11.70 2.22 -12.82
C SER A 90 12.54 3.26 -12.07
N LEU A 91 11.89 4.17 -11.35
CA LEU A 91 12.59 5.19 -10.55
C LEU A 91 13.38 4.56 -9.42
N MET A 92 12.77 3.63 -8.67
CA MET A 92 13.40 2.98 -7.50
C MET A 92 14.57 2.07 -7.87
N GLN A 93 14.51 1.40 -9.03
CA GLN A 93 15.61 0.57 -9.51
C GLN A 93 16.86 1.37 -9.88
N ASN A 94 16.69 2.65 -10.21
CA ASN A 94 17.77 3.57 -10.60
C ASN A 94 18.09 4.62 -9.51
N ALA A 95 17.51 4.50 -8.34
CA ALA A 95 17.71 5.42 -7.23
C ALA A 95 19.00 5.15 -6.47
N ASP A 96 19.70 6.20 -6.08
CA ASP A 96 20.81 6.13 -5.12
C ASP A 96 20.30 6.11 -3.69
N MET A 97 19.11 6.70 -3.47
CA MET A 97 18.45 6.82 -2.18
C MET A 97 16.93 6.96 -2.39
N ILE A 98 16.14 6.37 -1.52
CA ILE A 98 14.68 6.56 -1.48
C ILE A 98 14.31 7.30 -0.19
N ILE A 99 13.39 8.26 -0.32
CA ILE A 99 12.80 8.97 0.81
C ILE A 99 11.30 8.63 0.84
N ASN A 100 10.91 7.89 1.86
CA ASN A 100 9.53 7.54 2.13
C ASN A 100 8.81 8.75 2.74
N CYS A 101 7.92 9.35 1.98
CA CYS A 101 7.11 10.52 2.34
C CYS A 101 5.62 10.14 2.52
N GLY A 102 5.34 8.90 2.91
CA GLY A 102 3.97 8.47 3.25
C GLY A 102 3.43 9.21 4.47
N ASP A 103 2.13 9.21 4.65
CA ASP A 103 1.48 9.84 5.81
C ASP A 103 2.05 9.28 7.12
N ALA A 104 2.14 10.14 8.15
CA ALA A 104 2.71 9.77 9.45
C ALA A 104 1.73 8.87 10.21
N GLY A 105 1.88 7.55 10.09
CA GLY A 105 1.03 6.55 10.71
C GLY A 105 1.30 5.13 10.23
N GLN A 106 0.64 4.16 10.85
CA GLN A 106 0.76 2.73 10.51
C GLN A 106 0.37 2.45 9.05
N GLU A 107 -0.70 3.09 8.59
CA GLU A 107 -1.23 2.91 7.24
C GLU A 107 -0.25 3.43 6.18
N GLY A 108 0.20 4.68 6.31
CA GLY A 108 1.15 5.27 5.38
C GLY A 108 2.48 4.51 5.34
N GLU A 109 2.93 3.98 6.49
CA GLU A 109 4.11 3.13 6.56
C GLU A 109 3.90 1.80 5.81
N LEU A 110 2.75 1.16 5.99
CA LEU A 110 2.40 -0.09 5.32
C LEU A 110 2.30 0.08 3.80
N ILE A 111 1.57 1.10 3.35
CA ILE A 111 1.38 1.41 1.93
C ILE A 111 2.73 1.54 1.22
N GLN A 112 3.59 2.40 1.77
CA GLN A 112 4.86 2.72 1.11
C GLN A 112 5.83 1.54 1.14
N ARG A 113 5.93 0.81 2.24
CA ARG A 113 6.82 -0.36 2.32
C ARG A 113 6.40 -1.48 1.39
N TRP A 114 5.11 -1.73 1.22
CA TRP A 114 4.63 -2.72 0.27
C TRP A 114 4.99 -2.35 -1.17
N VAL A 115 4.85 -1.07 -1.52
CA VAL A 115 5.22 -0.59 -2.85
C VAL A 115 6.73 -0.70 -3.08
N MET A 116 7.56 -0.25 -2.13
CA MET A 116 9.02 -0.36 -2.21
C MET A 116 9.48 -1.83 -2.28
N GLN A 117 8.87 -2.71 -1.48
CA GLN A 117 9.15 -4.15 -1.52
C GLN A 117 8.79 -4.76 -2.87
N LYS A 118 7.63 -4.39 -3.42
CA LYS A 118 7.16 -4.89 -4.71
C LYS A 118 8.01 -4.37 -5.87
N ALA A 119 8.48 -3.13 -5.80
CA ALA A 119 9.38 -2.50 -6.77
C ALA A 119 10.83 -3.04 -6.69
N GLY A 120 11.15 -3.82 -5.67
CA GLY A 120 12.50 -4.40 -5.49
C GLY A 120 13.56 -3.36 -5.17
N ALA A 121 13.22 -2.33 -4.39
CA ALA A 121 14.15 -1.30 -3.95
C ALA A 121 15.34 -1.90 -3.20
N LYS A 122 16.57 -1.50 -3.57
CA LYS A 122 17.82 -2.03 -3.00
C LYS A 122 18.71 -0.96 -2.36
N CYS A 123 18.44 0.31 -2.64
CA CYS A 123 19.20 1.44 -2.11
C CYS A 123 18.75 1.77 -0.67
N PRO A 124 19.53 2.59 0.06
CA PRO A 124 19.13 3.08 1.38
C PRO A 124 17.79 3.82 1.34
N VAL A 125 16.96 3.57 2.35
CA VAL A 125 15.65 4.20 2.49
C VAL A 125 15.61 5.03 3.76
N TYR A 126 15.22 6.29 3.62
CA TYR A 126 15.00 7.23 4.70
C TYR A 126 13.52 7.56 4.82
N ARG A 127 13.12 8.03 5.97
CA ARG A 127 11.74 8.39 6.29
C ARG A 127 11.63 9.88 6.58
N LEU A 128 10.80 10.57 5.81
CA LEU A 128 10.30 11.89 6.14
C LEU A 128 9.10 11.73 7.09
N TRP A 129 9.27 12.15 8.34
CA TRP A 129 8.21 12.05 9.35
C TRP A 129 7.73 13.44 9.73
N ILE A 130 6.63 13.86 9.15
CA ILE A 130 6.01 15.17 9.36
C ILE A 130 4.51 15.02 9.60
N SER A 131 3.93 15.88 10.42
CA SER A 131 2.49 15.95 10.71
C SER A 131 1.79 17.10 9.97
N SER A 132 2.53 17.94 9.28
CA SER A 132 2.04 19.09 8.53
C SER A 132 2.73 19.17 7.17
N LEU A 133 2.04 19.68 6.17
CA LEU A 133 2.55 19.89 4.81
C LEU A 133 2.91 21.37 4.54
N THR A 134 3.10 22.17 5.57
CA THR A 134 3.63 23.53 5.38
C THR A 134 5.05 23.47 4.85
N GLU A 135 5.45 24.48 4.08
CA GLU A 135 6.79 24.58 3.51
C GLU A 135 7.88 24.45 4.59
N GLU A 136 7.69 25.11 5.73
CA GLU A 136 8.59 25.04 6.88
C GLU A 136 8.72 23.61 7.40
N ALA A 137 7.59 22.91 7.66
CA ALA A 137 7.60 21.55 8.17
C ALA A 137 8.26 20.55 7.20
N ILE A 138 8.06 20.74 5.90
CA ILE A 138 8.72 19.91 4.87
C ILE A 138 10.23 20.18 4.90
N ARG A 139 10.68 21.44 4.88
CA ARG A 139 12.11 21.80 4.92
C ARG A 139 12.82 21.24 6.15
N ASP A 140 12.23 21.43 7.32
CA ASP A 140 12.76 20.92 8.59
C ASP A 140 12.80 19.39 8.60
N GLY A 141 11.74 18.75 8.09
CA GLY A 141 11.68 17.30 7.99
C GLY A 141 12.77 16.72 7.07
N PHE A 142 13.08 17.38 5.97
CA PHE A 142 14.18 16.97 5.08
C PHE A 142 15.57 17.16 5.70
N GLN A 143 15.73 18.05 6.66
CA GLN A 143 16.97 18.17 7.45
C GLN A 143 17.10 17.08 8.53
N GLN A 144 16.00 16.46 8.92
CA GLN A 144 15.91 15.49 10.01
C GLN A 144 15.39 14.12 9.53
N LEU A 145 15.78 13.71 8.31
CA LEU A 145 15.41 12.39 7.79
C LEU A 145 15.90 11.30 8.73
N LYS A 146 15.03 10.33 9.00
CA LYS A 146 15.31 9.18 9.85
C LYS A 146 15.56 7.94 9.01
N GLU A 147 16.29 6.98 9.55
CA GLU A 147 16.40 5.69 8.88
C GLU A 147 15.06 4.95 8.89
N GLN A 148 14.74 4.30 7.79
CA GLN A 148 13.50 3.51 7.66
C GLN A 148 13.39 2.43 8.74
N THR A 149 14.51 1.91 9.23
CA THR A 149 14.61 0.88 10.26
C THR A 149 14.03 1.29 11.61
N GLU A 150 14.06 2.57 11.95
CA GLU A 150 13.46 3.10 13.18
C GLU A 150 11.94 2.88 13.25
N PHE A 151 11.30 2.71 12.08
CA PHE A 151 9.85 2.52 11.94
C PHE A 151 9.44 1.04 11.76
N ASN A 152 10.35 0.08 12.02
CA ASN A 152 10.04 -1.33 11.84
C ASN A 152 8.88 -1.81 12.70
N LYS A 153 8.84 -1.40 13.97
CA LYS A 153 7.73 -1.75 14.88
C LYS A 153 6.39 -1.18 14.42
N LEU A 154 6.41 0.03 13.85
CA LEU A 154 5.21 0.66 13.29
C LEU A 154 4.70 -0.10 12.06
N TYR A 155 5.60 -0.50 11.17
CA TYR A 155 5.30 -1.34 10.03
C TYR A 155 4.74 -2.71 10.46
N GLU A 156 5.37 -3.38 11.42
CA GLU A 156 4.93 -4.66 11.96
C GLU A 156 3.53 -4.57 12.56
N ALA A 157 3.21 -3.47 13.27
CA ALA A 157 1.88 -3.22 13.80
C ALA A 157 0.84 -3.05 12.67
N GLY A 158 1.16 -2.28 11.63
CA GLY A 158 0.30 -2.11 10.44
C GLY A 158 0.11 -3.43 9.68
N LEU A 159 1.17 -4.19 9.49
CA LEU A 159 1.12 -5.51 8.85
C LEU A 159 0.29 -6.52 9.65
N SER A 160 0.47 -6.57 10.97
CA SER A 160 -0.30 -7.45 11.86
C SER A 160 -1.78 -7.14 11.81
N ARG A 161 -2.15 -5.86 11.79
CA ARG A 161 -3.53 -5.41 11.62
C ARG A 161 -4.09 -5.86 10.27
N ALA A 162 -3.37 -5.62 9.17
CA ALA A 162 -3.81 -6.02 7.83
C ALA A 162 -4.02 -7.55 7.72
N ILE A 163 -3.14 -8.34 8.32
CA ILE A 163 -3.26 -9.81 8.38
C ILE A 163 -4.47 -10.22 9.23
N GLY A 164 -4.67 -9.60 10.39
CA GLY A 164 -5.81 -9.85 11.26
C GLY A 164 -7.15 -9.56 10.56
N ASP A 165 -7.24 -8.40 9.90
CA ASP A 165 -8.41 -8.00 9.13
C ASP A 165 -8.66 -8.97 7.95
N TRP A 166 -7.62 -9.45 7.28
CA TRP A 166 -7.73 -10.45 6.21
C TRP A 166 -8.23 -11.79 6.77
N LEU A 167 -7.62 -12.30 7.85
CA LEU A 167 -7.99 -13.58 8.46
C LEU A 167 -9.44 -13.55 8.92
N LEU A 168 -9.83 -12.52 9.67
CA LEU A 168 -11.20 -12.39 10.14
C LEU A 168 -12.17 -12.17 8.97
N GLY A 169 -11.89 -11.20 8.12
CA GLY A 169 -12.79 -10.80 7.03
C GLY A 169 -13.04 -11.95 6.05
N MET A 170 -11.99 -12.61 5.56
CA MET A 170 -12.13 -13.69 4.58
C MET A 170 -12.84 -14.92 5.16
N ASN A 171 -12.51 -15.32 6.38
CA ASN A 171 -13.11 -16.50 7.00
C ASN A 171 -14.53 -16.23 7.49
N ALA A 172 -14.75 -15.12 8.21
CA ALA A 172 -16.05 -14.78 8.75
C ALA A 172 -17.08 -14.54 7.63
N THR A 173 -16.74 -13.78 6.60
CA THR A 173 -17.63 -13.50 5.47
C THR A 173 -18.10 -14.81 4.81
N ARG A 174 -17.18 -15.72 4.53
CA ARG A 174 -17.53 -17.02 3.93
C ARG A 174 -18.36 -17.90 4.85
N LEU A 175 -17.98 -17.96 6.13
CA LEU A 175 -18.72 -18.73 7.12
C LEU A 175 -20.16 -18.24 7.24
N TYR A 176 -20.37 -16.93 7.42
CA TYR A 176 -21.71 -16.34 7.50
C TYR A 176 -22.52 -16.55 6.22
N THR A 177 -21.91 -16.31 5.06
CA THR A 177 -22.60 -16.52 3.79
C THR A 177 -23.05 -17.96 3.61
N LEU A 178 -22.15 -18.92 3.85
CA LEU A 178 -22.45 -20.34 3.67
C LEU A 178 -23.42 -20.90 4.72
N ARG A 179 -23.38 -20.37 5.94
CA ARG A 179 -24.19 -20.89 7.06
C ARG A 179 -25.57 -20.25 7.11
N TYR A 180 -25.69 -18.96 6.83
CA TYR A 180 -26.90 -18.20 7.10
C TYR A 180 -27.60 -17.66 5.84
N LEU A 181 -26.88 -17.21 4.80
CA LEU A 181 -27.52 -16.69 3.60
C LEU A 181 -28.18 -17.79 2.77
N SER A 182 -27.67 -19.02 2.81
CA SER A 182 -28.36 -20.18 2.20
C SER A 182 -29.68 -20.49 2.86
N LEU A 183 -29.86 -20.14 4.15
CA LEU A 183 -31.11 -20.34 4.90
C LEU A 183 -32.11 -19.21 4.67
N ILE A 184 -31.66 -17.99 4.41
CA ILE A 184 -32.53 -16.84 4.13
C ILE A 184 -33.29 -17.03 2.80
N HIS A 185 -32.64 -17.57 1.78
CA HIS A 185 -33.30 -17.90 0.51
C HIS A 185 -34.30 -19.06 0.58
N ILE A 186 -34.22 -19.91 1.59
CA ILE A 186 -35.16 -21.02 1.81
C ILE A 186 -36.39 -20.56 2.60
N SER A 187 -36.32 -19.45 3.34
CA SER A 187 -37.36 -18.99 4.25
C SER A 187 -38.19 -17.80 3.76
N GLU A 188 -37.96 -17.26 2.57
CA GLU A 188 -38.88 -16.28 2.01
C GLU A 188 -40.12 -17.00 1.45
N PRO A 189 -41.31 -16.85 2.11
CA PRO A 189 -42.54 -17.33 1.50
C PRO A 189 -42.79 -16.50 0.24
N THR A 190 -42.84 -17.17 -0.91
CA THR A 190 -43.36 -16.59 -2.15
C THR A 190 -44.73 -15.99 -1.84
N ARG A 191 -44.83 -14.66 -1.72
CA ARG A 191 -46.09 -13.95 -1.81
C ARG A 191 -46.64 -14.21 -3.22
N ARG A 192 -47.55 -15.17 -3.31
CA ARG A 192 -48.44 -15.26 -4.47
C ARG A 192 -49.40 -14.09 -4.38
N SER A 193 -49.29 -13.17 -5.32
CA SER A 193 -50.32 -12.19 -5.68
C SER A 193 -51.51 -12.91 -6.33
#